data_a2e519d1853f54c36d14c7937c263e97
#
_entry.id   a2e519d1853f54c36d14c7937c263e97
#
_cell.length_a   1.000
_cell.length_b   1.000
_cell.length_c   1.000
_cell.angle_alpha   90.00
_cell.angle_beta   90.00
_cell.angle_gamma   90.00
#
_symmetry.space_group_name_H-M   'P 1'
#
loop_
_entity.id
_entity.type
_entity.pdbx_description
1 polymer ?
#
loop_
_entity_poly.entity_id
_entity_poly.type
_entity_poly.pdbx_seq_one_letter_code
_entity_poly.pdbx_strand_id
1 'polypeptide(L)'
;MKKVIIIVVSIVTTLALVVLIPFAILGIRTSSLKSDYSYLKEDEQYSLKVEVEGVELVEQHISCGYASIEMISSYYGNRVSEDDLDAKNHGSVSTSSSSGFLKEINRSIPEKKFVKHSYLKDDKLLKEIHDSLSSNNPVAIEWAAKYEGEWTLHFSVVTGLDIANDDVTIYNPYGYIEKISIDEFIGRTTFKSYQNLPLFLNFGFAFGAFEKNTIFFVES
;
A
#
# COMPACT_ATOMS: atom_id res chain seq x y z
N MET A 1 -6.67 51.37 -2.84
CA MET A 1 -6.99 50.40 -1.76
C MET A 1 -7.97 49.31 -2.21
N LYS A 2 -9.17 49.57 -2.74
CA LYS A 2 -10.15 48.54 -3.11
C LYS A 2 -9.61 47.48 -4.09
N LYS A 3 -8.87 47.87 -5.13
CA LYS A 3 -8.27 46.92 -6.12
C LYS A 3 -7.24 46.00 -5.48
N VAL A 4 -6.41 46.50 -4.57
CA VAL A 4 -5.40 45.68 -3.85
C VAL A 4 -6.08 44.66 -2.95
N ILE A 5 -7.13 45.04 -2.24
CA ILE A 5 -7.90 44.15 -1.39
C ILE A 5 -8.55 43.03 -2.22
N ILE A 6 -9.14 43.35 -3.38
CA ILE A 6 -9.73 42.34 -4.27
C ILE A 6 -8.66 41.35 -4.76
N ILE A 7 -7.49 41.83 -5.16
CA ILE A 7 -6.38 40.96 -5.60
C ILE A 7 -5.94 40.03 -4.46
N VAL A 8 -5.72 40.58 -3.25
CA VAL A 8 -5.30 39.78 -2.09
C VAL A 8 -6.35 38.72 -1.72
N VAL A 9 -7.63 39.11 -1.68
CA VAL A 9 -8.73 38.16 -1.39
C VAL A 9 -8.79 37.09 -2.47
N SER A 10 -8.67 37.44 -3.75
CA SER A 10 -8.66 36.47 -4.83
C SER A 10 -7.51 35.46 -4.71
N ILE A 11 -6.29 35.92 -4.41
CA ILE A 11 -5.12 35.05 -4.22
C ILE A 11 -5.36 34.09 -3.03
N VAL A 12 -5.79 34.63 -1.90
CA VAL A 12 -6.04 33.82 -0.69
C VAL A 12 -7.12 32.77 -0.95
N THR A 13 -8.22 33.16 -1.63
CA THR A 13 -9.29 32.23 -1.97
C THR A 13 -8.79 31.14 -2.94
N THR A 14 -8.02 31.50 -3.95
CA THR A 14 -7.45 30.52 -4.90
C THR A 14 -6.52 29.55 -4.19
N LEU A 15 -5.63 30.03 -3.33
CA LEU A 15 -4.73 29.17 -2.54
C LEU A 15 -5.51 28.23 -1.61
N ALA A 16 -6.55 28.74 -0.96
CA ALA A 16 -7.42 27.91 -0.11
C ALA A 16 -8.11 26.81 -0.92
N LEU A 17 -8.63 27.11 -2.10
CA LEU A 17 -9.28 26.12 -2.98
C LEU A 17 -8.30 25.06 -3.48
N VAL A 18 -7.08 25.44 -3.86
CA VAL A 18 -6.01 24.51 -4.28
C VAL A 18 -5.70 23.48 -3.19
N VAL A 19 -5.79 23.87 -1.93
CA VAL A 19 -5.57 22.93 -0.81
C VAL A 19 -6.84 22.14 -0.48
N LEU A 20 -7.98 22.80 -0.32
CA LEU A 20 -9.21 22.18 0.19
C LEU A 20 -9.83 21.19 -0.79
N ILE A 21 -9.76 21.44 -2.10
CA ILE A 21 -10.35 20.54 -3.10
C ILE A 21 -9.72 19.14 -3.08
N PRO A 22 -8.38 18.96 -3.09
CA PRO A 22 -7.77 17.65 -2.99
C PRO A 22 -8.18 16.90 -1.72
N PHE A 23 -8.27 17.57 -0.57
CA PHE A 23 -8.71 16.95 0.68
C PHE A 23 -10.20 16.53 0.62
N ALA A 24 -11.07 17.33 0.01
CA ALA A 24 -12.47 16.97 -0.17
C ALA A 24 -12.62 15.74 -1.09
N ILE A 25 -11.87 15.69 -2.20
CA ILE A 25 -11.84 14.54 -3.10
C ILE A 25 -11.33 13.29 -2.37
N LEU A 26 -10.25 13.41 -1.60
CA LEU A 26 -9.72 12.30 -0.79
C LEU A 26 -10.77 11.79 0.20
N GLY A 27 -11.49 12.69 0.90
CA GLY A 27 -12.56 12.34 1.82
C GLY A 27 -13.67 11.53 1.14
N ILE A 28 -14.15 11.98 -0.03
CA ILE A 28 -15.16 11.29 -0.82
C ILE A 28 -14.66 9.91 -1.26
N ARG A 29 -13.46 9.82 -1.83
CA ARG A 29 -12.85 8.54 -2.24
C ARG A 29 -12.73 7.57 -1.06
N THR A 30 -12.18 8.04 0.07
CA THR A 30 -12.00 7.19 1.26
C THR A 30 -13.32 6.68 1.81
N SER A 31 -14.37 7.50 1.82
CA SER A 31 -15.70 7.07 2.30
C SER A 31 -16.35 6.01 1.40
N SER A 32 -16.02 5.99 0.12
CA SER A 32 -16.55 5.03 -0.84
C SER A 32 -15.84 3.67 -0.84
N LEU A 33 -14.75 3.51 -0.07
CA LEU A 33 -13.99 2.25 -0.02
C LEU A 33 -14.70 1.18 0.80
N LYS A 34 -15.47 1.59 1.82
CA LYS A 34 -16.17 0.65 2.69
C LYS A 34 -17.20 -0.14 1.90
N SER A 35 -17.09 -1.46 1.94
CA SER A 35 -18.06 -2.41 1.39
C SER A 35 -18.23 -3.59 2.35
N ASP A 36 -19.36 -4.29 2.25
CA ASP A 36 -19.57 -5.54 2.95
C ASP A 36 -18.77 -6.65 2.25
N TYR A 37 -17.97 -7.37 3.00
CA TYR A 37 -17.21 -8.53 2.53
C TYR A 37 -17.60 -9.83 3.25
N SER A 38 -18.60 -9.77 4.15
CA SER A 38 -19.00 -10.93 4.95
C SER A 38 -19.43 -12.13 4.10
N TYR A 39 -20.03 -11.87 2.93
CA TYR A 39 -20.44 -12.90 1.99
C TYR A 39 -19.29 -13.73 1.43
N LEU A 40 -18.05 -13.23 1.45
CA LEU A 40 -16.87 -13.96 1.00
C LEU A 40 -16.53 -15.16 1.91
N LYS A 41 -16.99 -15.14 3.17
CA LYS A 41 -16.79 -16.24 4.11
C LYS A 41 -17.56 -17.50 3.72
N GLU A 42 -18.65 -17.34 2.98
CA GLU A 42 -19.53 -18.41 2.52
C GLU A 42 -19.36 -18.71 1.02
N ASP A 43 -18.55 -17.94 0.31
CA ASP A 43 -18.25 -18.13 -1.10
C ASP A 43 -17.26 -19.29 -1.29
N GLU A 44 -17.61 -20.29 -2.10
CA GLU A 44 -16.81 -21.52 -2.31
C GLU A 44 -15.38 -21.22 -2.77
N GLN A 45 -15.16 -20.14 -3.53
CA GLN A 45 -13.84 -19.74 -4.00
C GLN A 45 -13.05 -19.01 -2.91
N TYR A 46 -13.66 -17.98 -2.30
CA TYR A 46 -12.95 -17.05 -1.44
C TYR A 46 -12.86 -17.47 0.03
N SER A 47 -13.65 -18.46 0.46
CA SER A 47 -13.55 -19.05 1.81
C SER A 47 -12.37 -20.01 2.00
N LEU A 48 -11.74 -20.42 0.91
CA LEU A 48 -10.54 -21.27 0.98
C LEU A 48 -9.32 -20.44 1.43
N LYS A 49 -8.56 -20.99 2.38
CA LYS A 49 -7.26 -20.43 2.75
C LYS A 49 -6.31 -20.49 1.55
N VAL A 50 -5.65 -19.39 1.26
CA VAL A 50 -4.58 -19.29 0.25
C VAL A 50 -3.29 -18.82 0.90
N GLU A 51 -2.16 -19.43 0.54
CA GLU A 51 -0.87 -19.09 1.09
C GLU A 51 0.24 -19.33 0.05
N VAL A 52 1.13 -18.37 -0.10
CA VAL A 52 2.31 -18.47 -0.96
C VAL A 52 3.50 -18.83 -0.08
N GLU A 53 4.07 -20.00 -0.31
CA GLU A 53 5.26 -20.48 0.39
C GLU A 53 6.54 -20.04 -0.33
N GLY A 54 7.66 -20.00 0.40
CA GLY A 54 8.98 -19.73 -0.17
C GLY A 54 9.36 -18.27 -0.30
N VAL A 55 8.53 -17.36 0.18
CA VAL A 55 8.94 -15.95 0.37
C VAL A 55 9.87 -15.90 1.59
N GLU A 56 11.06 -15.33 1.45
CA GLU A 56 12.00 -15.14 2.54
C GLU A 56 11.78 -13.75 3.16
N LEU A 57 11.69 -13.69 4.50
CA LEU A 57 11.55 -12.42 5.21
C LEU A 57 12.85 -11.63 5.15
N VAL A 58 12.77 -10.38 4.72
CA VAL A 58 13.89 -9.43 4.73
C VAL A 58 13.59 -8.31 5.72
N GLU A 59 14.50 -8.11 6.69
CA GLU A 59 14.47 -6.96 7.58
C GLU A 59 15.10 -5.76 6.87
N GLN A 60 14.36 -4.65 6.80
CA GLN A 60 14.84 -3.44 6.12
C GLN A 60 16.05 -2.81 6.82
N HIS A 61 16.99 -2.31 6.05
CA HIS A 61 18.09 -1.47 6.54
C HIS A 61 18.17 -0.12 5.78
N ILE A 62 17.53 -0.03 4.62
CA ILE A 62 17.42 1.22 3.84
C ILE A 62 15.97 1.69 3.80
N SER A 63 15.06 0.87 3.26
CA SER A 63 13.64 1.23 3.18
C SER A 63 12.72 0.04 3.08
N CYS A 64 11.51 0.19 3.65
CA CYS A 64 10.48 -0.84 3.56
C CYS A 64 10.10 -1.21 2.12
N GLY A 65 10.12 -0.25 1.22
CA GLY A 65 9.83 -0.50 -0.18
C GLY A 65 10.92 -1.32 -0.87
N TYR A 66 12.19 -1.09 -0.56
CA TYR A 66 13.30 -1.87 -1.11
C TYR A 66 13.29 -3.30 -0.55
N ALA A 67 13.15 -3.46 0.77
CA ALA A 67 13.06 -4.77 1.39
C ALA A 67 11.85 -5.59 0.88
N SER A 68 10.69 -4.95 0.66
CA SER A 68 9.53 -5.61 0.04
C SER A 68 9.82 -6.05 -1.40
N ILE A 69 10.55 -5.26 -2.19
CA ILE A 69 10.96 -5.65 -3.54
C ILE A 69 11.99 -6.78 -3.48
N GLU A 70 12.93 -6.76 -2.56
CA GLU A 70 13.91 -7.84 -2.35
C GLU A 70 13.20 -9.16 -2.03
N MET A 71 12.23 -9.19 -1.09
CA MET A 71 11.44 -10.38 -0.77
C MET A 71 10.76 -10.96 -2.02
N ILE A 72 10.06 -10.12 -2.80
CA ILE A 72 9.33 -10.56 -3.99
C ILE A 72 10.31 -10.95 -5.12
N SER A 73 11.40 -10.22 -5.29
CA SER A 73 12.43 -10.50 -6.28
C SER A 73 13.08 -11.85 -6.03
N SER A 74 13.46 -12.13 -4.78
CA SER A 74 14.04 -13.42 -4.37
C SER A 74 13.07 -14.57 -4.60
N TYR A 75 11.79 -14.39 -4.31
CA TYR A 75 10.74 -15.37 -4.57
C TYR A 75 10.66 -15.76 -6.06
N TYR A 76 10.81 -14.81 -6.99
CA TYR A 76 10.84 -15.09 -8.43
C TYR A 76 12.23 -15.51 -8.96
N GLY A 77 13.22 -15.68 -8.08
CA GLY A 77 14.57 -16.10 -8.45
C GLY A 77 15.50 -14.97 -8.89
N ASN A 78 15.04 -13.73 -8.84
CA ASN A 78 15.87 -12.55 -9.06
C ASN A 78 16.45 -12.08 -7.72
N ARG A 79 17.75 -12.00 -7.59
CA ARG A 79 18.41 -11.63 -6.32
C ARG A 79 18.79 -10.15 -6.32
N VAL A 80 17.77 -9.28 -6.29
CA VAL A 80 17.99 -7.83 -6.18
C VAL A 80 17.89 -7.45 -4.69
N SER A 81 18.98 -6.97 -4.10
CA SER A 81 19.04 -6.55 -2.70
C SER A 81 18.67 -5.07 -2.51
N GLU A 82 18.43 -4.65 -1.27
CA GLU A 82 18.26 -3.23 -0.92
C GLU A 82 19.50 -2.41 -1.33
N ASP A 83 20.72 -2.94 -1.14
CA ASP A 83 21.96 -2.26 -1.53
C ASP A 83 22.06 -2.07 -3.05
N ASP A 84 21.64 -3.07 -3.85
CA ASP A 84 21.58 -2.94 -5.30
C ASP A 84 20.61 -1.85 -5.75
N LEU A 85 19.46 -1.78 -5.09
CA LEU A 85 18.43 -0.76 -5.36
C LEU A 85 18.92 0.64 -4.98
N ASP A 86 19.57 0.79 -3.84
CA ASP A 86 20.13 2.06 -3.38
C ASP A 86 21.25 2.55 -4.31
N ALA A 87 22.20 1.68 -4.64
CA ALA A 87 23.28 2.00 -5.56
C ALA A 87 22.75 2.42 -6.94
N LYS A 88 21.75 1.71 -7.47
CA LYS A 88 21.11 2.00 -8.75
C LYS A 88 20.33 3.32 -8.75
N ASN A 89 19.85 3.76 -7.60
CA ASN A 89 19.14 5.01 -7.41
C ASN A 89 19.99 6.13 -6.80
N HIS A 90 21.32 5.93 -6.74
CA HIS A 90 22.28 6.93 -6.26
C HIS A 90 21.97 7.45 -4.85
N GLY A 91 21.60 6.57 -3.93
CA GLY A 91 21.26 6.92 -2.55
C GLY A 91 19.89 7.58 -2.37
N SER A 92 19.05 7.58 -3.40
CA SER A 92 17.69 8.14 -3.32
C SER A 92 16.66 7.02 -3.25
N VAL A 93 15.81 7.03 -2.23
CA VAL A 93 14.75 6.02 -2.08
C VAL A 93 13.69 6.20 -3.16
N SER A 94 13.76 5.39 -4.23
CA SER A 94 12.82 5.47 -5.37
C SER A 94 11.40 5.03 -5.02
N THR A 95 11.23 4.27 -3.92
CA THR A 95 9.94 3.77 -3.42
C THR A 95 9.23 4.74 -2.47
N SER A 96 9.61 6.02 -2.48
CA SER A 96 9.00 7.06 -1.64
C SER A 96 7.58 7.48 -2.09
N SER A 97 6.99 6.78 -3.04
CA SER A 97 5.61 6.95 -3.48
C SER A 97 5.07 5.65 -4.09
N SER A 98 3.73 5.50 -4.15
CA SER A 98 3.08 4.33 -4.76
C SER A 98 3.50 4.13 -6.23
N SER A 99 3.62 5.21 -7.00
CA SER A 99 4.08 5.14 -8.40
C SER A 99 5.57 4.81 -8.52
N GLY A 100 6.38 5.30 -7.57
CA GLY A 100 7.81 4.97 -7.49
C GLY A 100 8.01 3.49 -7.19
N PHE A 101 7.26 2.94 -6.24
CA PHE A 101 7.29 1.51 -5.92
C PHE A 101 6.94 0.65 -7.14
N LEU A 102 5.84 0.96 -7.86
CA LEU A 102 5.44 0.24 -9.07
C LEU A 102 6.53 0.24 -10.13
N LYS A 103 7.15 1.41 -10.36
CA LYS A 103 8.24 1.54 -11.34
C LYS A 103 9.45 0.70 -10.95
N GLU A 104 9.80 0.71 -9.65
CA GLU A 104 10.99 0.01 -9.17
C GLU A 104 10.80 -1.50 -9.19
N ILE A 105 9.64 -2.04 -8.76
CA ILE A 105 9.39 -3.48 -8.78
C ILE A 105 9.38 -4.04 -10.21
N ASN A 106 8.78 -3.33 -11.18
CA ASN A 106 8.80 -3.72 -12.59
C ASN A 106 10.22 -3.67 -13.20
N ARG A 107 11.08 -2.78 -12.71
CA ARG A 107 12.49 -2.71 -13.14
C ARG A 107 13.33 -3.82 -12.54
N SER A 108 12.97 -4.28 -11.36
CA SER A 108 13.69 -5.30 -10.60
C SER A 108 13.31 -6.71 -11.00
N ILE A 109 12.10 -6.91 -11.51
CA ILE A 109 11.54 -8.22 -11.91
C ILE A 109 10.97 -8.09 -13.33
N PRO A 110 11.83 -7.93 -14.36
CA PRO A 110 11.39 -7.59 -15.71
C PRO A 110 10.62 -8.70 -16.43
N GLU A 111 10.71 -9.93 -15.97
CA GLU A 111 9.96 -11.09 -16.50
C GLU A 111 8.52 -11.16 -15.99
N LYS A 112 8.16 -10.33 -15.03
CA LYS A 112 6.81 -10.18 -14.50
C LYS A 112 6.31 -8.77 -14.77
N LYS A 113 5.01 -8.67 -15.08
CA LYS A 113 4.36 -7.38 -15.20
C LYS A 113 3.56 -7.10 -13.94
N PHE A 114 4.09 -6.25 -13.08
CA PHE A 114 3.35 -5.78 -11.90
C PHE A 114 2.41 -4.64 -12.30
N VAL A 115 1.22 -4.68 -11.75
CA VAL A 115 0.22 -3.61 -11.83
C VAL A 115 -0.11 -3.11 -10.43
N LYS A 116 -0.64 -1.89 -10.37
CA LYS A 116 -1.10 -1.28 -9.14
C LYS A 116 -2.60 -1.04 -9.23
N HIS A 117 -3.35 -1.54 -8.25
CA HIS A 117 -4.74 -1.14 -8.05
C HIS A 117 -4.87 -0.39 -6.73
N SER A 118 -5.54 0.75 -6.78
CA SER A 118 -5.69 1.66 -5.64
C SER A 118 -7.14 2.06 -5.45
N TYR A 119 -7.46 2.49 -4.23
CA TYR A 119 -8.81 2.86 -3.84
C TYR A 119 -9.82 1.73 -4.07
N LEU A 120 -9.37 0.49 -3.88
CA LEU A 120 -10.23 -0.67 -3.96
C LEU A 120 -11.27 -0.65 -2.83
N LYS A 121 -12.48 -1.07 -3.13
CA LYS A 121 -13.46 -1.38 -2.09
C LYS A 121 -12.97 -2.57 -1.26
N ASP A 122 -13.41 -2.66 -0.01
CA ASP A 122 -12.90 -3.66 0.94
C ASP A 122 -13.08 -5.10 0.42
N ASP A 123 -14.24 -5.43 -0.13
CA ASP A 123 -14.50 -6.75 -0.73
C ASP A 123 -13.63 -7.02 -1.96
N LYS A 124 -13.42 -6.00 -2.80
CA LYS A 124 -12.59 -6.13 -4.00
C LYS A 124 -11.11 -6.25 -3.66
N LEU A 125 -10.64 -5.54 -2.63
CA LEU A 125 -9.28 -5.66 -2.11
C LEU A 125 -8.97 -7.11 -1.72
N LEU A 126 -9.87 -7.73 -0.93
CA LEU A 126 -9.71 -9.11 -0.48
C LEU A 126 -9.74 -10.11 -1.63
N LYS A 127 -10.66 -9.92 -2.59
CA LYS A 127 -10.73 -10.79 -3.79
C LYS A 127 -9.45 -10.72 -4.61
N GLU A 128 -8.95 -9.55 -4.93
CA GLU A 128 -7.75 -9.40 -5.74
C GLU A 128 -6.50 -9.96 -5.05
N ILE A 129 -6.40 -9.81 -3.71
CA ILE A 129 -5.34 -10.47 -2.93
C ILE A 129 -5.50 -11.99 -3.00
N HIS A 130 -6.71 -12.52 -2.75
CA HIS A 130 -6.98 -13.95 -2.81
C HIS A 130 -6.64 -14.54 -4.18
N ASP A 131 -7.08 -13.91 -5.26
CA ASP A 131 -6.84 -14.37 -6.64
C ASP A 131 -5.35 -14.39 -6.98
N SER A 132 -4.59 -13.36 -6.56
CA SER A 132 -3.14 -13.32 -6.74
C SER A 132 -2.43 -14.44 -5.97
N LEU A 133 -2.76 -14.62 -4.67
CA LEU A 133 -2.18 -15.67 -3.84
C LEU A 133 -2.55 -17.07 -4.34
N SER A 134 -3.80 -17.29 -4.80
CA SER A 134 -4.25 -18.54 -5.42
C SER A 134 -3.46 -18.89 -6.69
N SER A 135 -2.96 -17.86 -7.37
CA SER A 135 -2.09 -18.01 -8.54
C SER A 135 -0.61 -18.11 -8.17
N ASN A 136 -0.32 -18.34 -6.87
CA ASN A 136 1.03 -18.43 -6.32
C ASN A 136 1.87 -17.16 -6.55
N ASN A 137 1.24 -15.98 -6.47
CA ASN A 137 1.91 -14.69 -6.59
C ASN A 137 1.74 -13.88 -5.30
N PRO A 138 2.83 -13.54 -4.58
CA PRO A 138 2.76 -12.68 -3.40
C PRO A 138 2.34 -11.26 -3.80
N VAL A 139 1.69 -10.55 -2.87
CA VAL A 139 1.13 -9.21 -3.11
C VAL A 139 1.85 -8.18 -2.25
N ALA A 140 2.45 -7.15 -2.85
CA ALA A 140 2.91 -6.02 -2.07
C ALA A 140 1.74 -5.09 -1.73
N ILE A 141 1.78 -4.52 -0.54
CA ILE A 141 0.76 -3.60 -0.02
C ILE A 141 1.37 -2.29 0.46
N GLU A 142 0.59 -1.23 0.35
CA GLU A 142 0.85 0.07 0.97
C GLU A 142 -0.15 0.26 2.12
N TRP A 143 0.34 0.38 3.35
CA TRP A 143 -0.49 0.34 4.54
C TRP A 143 0.12 1.11 5.72
N ALA A 144 -0.60 1.21 6.83
CA ALA A 144 -0.05 1.74 8.07
C ALA A 144 0.61 0.64 8.88
N ALA A 145 1.89 0.80 9.22
CA ALA A 145 2.58 -0.07 10.16
C ALA A 145 3.14 0.75 11.33
N LYS A 146 3.37 0.07 12.45
CA LYS A 146 3.84 0.71 13.68
C LYS A 146 5.33 0.44 13.87
N TYR A 147 6.11 1.52 14.01
CA TYR A 147 7.53 1.46 14.32
C TYR A 147 7.83 2.30 15.55
N GLU A 148 8.49 1.72 16.56
CA GLU A 148 8.84 2.40 17.83
C GLU A 148 7.67 3.14 18.49
N GLY A 149 6.46 2.62 18.34
CA GLY A 149 5.25 3.22 18.91
C GLY A 149 4.52 4.20 17.99
N GLU A 150 5.11 4.63 16.90
CA GLU A 150 4.53 5.60 15.96
C GLU A 150 4.00 4.90 14.70
N TRP A 151 2.86 5.37 14.19
CA TRP A 151 2.29 4.90 12.95
C TRP A 151 2.90 5.64 11.75
N THR A 152 3.29 4.87 10.73
CA THR A 152 3.86 5.41 9.50
C THR A 152 3.30 4.69 8.29
N LEU A 153 3.45 5.31 7.12
CA LEU A 153 3.24 4.67 5.85
C LEU A 153 4.33 3.64 5.62
N HIS A 154 3.95 2.44 5.18
CA HIS A 154 4.84 1.32 5.06
C HIS A 154 4.47 0.45 3.86
N PHE A 155 5.46 -0.22 3.28
CA PHE A 155 5.28 -1.30 2.31
C PHE A 155 5.56 -2.63 3.00
N SER A 156 4.81 -3.67 2.66
CA SER A 156 4.98 -5.04 3.15
C SER A 156 4.49 -6.05 2.11
N VAL A 157 4.66 -7.34 2.36
CA VAL A 157 4.26 -8.40 1.45
C VAL A 157 3.22 -9.30 2.10
N VAL A 158 2.02 -9.38 1.53
CA VAL A 158 0.99 -10.36 1.89
C VAL A 158 1.33 -11.68 1.25
N THR A 159 1.42 -12.72 2.06
CA THR A 159 1.72 -14.09 1.64
C THR A 159 0.59 -15.06 1.96
N GLY A 160 -0.37 -14.69 2.80
CA GLY A 160 -1.48 -15.55 3.15
C GLY A 160 -2.77 -14.78 3.42
N LEU A 161 -3.89 -15.39 3.06
CA LEU A 161 -5.23 -14.88 3.35
C LEU A 161 -6.18 -16.05 3.64
N ASP A 162 -6.88 -15.97 4.77
CA ASP A 162 -7.91 -16.92 5.20
C ASP A 162 -9.15 -16.13 5.61
N ILE A 163 -10.05 -15.90 4.64
CA ILE A 163 -11.23 -15.07 4.85
C ILE A 163 -12.22 -15.74 5.81
N ALA A 164 -12.31 -17.07 5.77
CA ALA A 164 -13.20 -17.83 6.64
C ALA A 164 -12.79 -17.71 8.13
N ASN A 165 -11.49 -17.72 8.42
CA ASN A 165 -10.93 -17.65 9.77
C ASN A 165 -10.46 -16.24 10.18
N ASP A 166 -10.73 -15.22 9.33
CA ASP A 166 -10.41 -13.81 9.63
C ASP A 166 -8.91 -13.56 9.84
N ASP A 167 -8.04 -14.13 8.97
CA ASP A 167 -6.57 -14.07 9.12
C ASP A 167 -5.88 -13.58 7.84
N VAL A 168 -4.96 -12.63 8.00
CA VAL A 168 -4.06 -12.13 6.93
C VAL A 168 -2.62 -12.30 7.40
N THR A 169 -1.79 -13.00 6.63
CA THR A 169 -0.37 -13.20 6.91
C THR A 169 0.46 -12.21 6.09
N ILE A 170 1.29 -11.41 6.79
CA ILE A 170 2.06 -10.31 6.21
C ILE A 170 3.51 -10.42 6.63
N TYR A 171 4.41 -10.40 5.66
CA TYR A 171 5.86 -10.32 5.87
C TYR A 171 6.23 -8.85 5.95
N ASN A 172 6.53 -8.39 7.17
CA ASN A 172 6.80 -7.00 7.47
C ASN A 172 8.31 -6.73 7.45
N PRO A 173 8.79 -5.77 6.64
CA PRO A 173 10.18 -5.33 6.62
C PRO A 173 10.78 -4.86 7.94
N TYR A 174 9.98 -4.70 8.98
CA TYR A 174 10.51 -4.51 10.35
C TYR A 174 11.07 -5.80 10.98
N GLY A 175 11.23 -6.88 10.21
CA GLY A 175 11.90 -8.10 10.60
C GLY A 175 10.97 -9.15 11.26
N TYR A 176 9.67 -9.06 11.09
CA TYR A 176 8.72 -10.02 11.65
C TYR A 176 7.54 -10.34 10.73
N ILE A 177 6.91 -11.49 10.97
CA ILE A 177 5.69 -11.90 10.29
C ILE A 177 4.51 -11.53 11.19
N GLU A 178 3.57 -10.76 10.63
CA GLU A 178 2.32 -10.41 11.27
C GLU A 178 1.20 -11.35 10.81
N LYS A 179 0.35 -11.76 11.78
CA LYS A 179 -0.97 -12.33 11.52
C LYS A 179 -2.00 -11.46 12.21
N ILE A 180 -2.90 -10.89 11.42
CA ILE A 180 -3.89 -9.91 11.88
C ILE A 180 -5.26 -10.23 11.30
N SER A 181 -6.32 -9.73 11.96
CA SER A 181 -7.67 -9.84 11.44
C SER A 181 -7.85 -9.03 10.16
N ILE A 182 -8.82 -9.41 9.34
CA ILE A 182 -9.18 -8.69 8.11
C ILE A 182 -9.65 -7.26 8.44
N ASP A 183 -10.39 -7.07 9.52
CA ASP A 183 -10.82 -5.72 9.95
C ASP A 183 -9.62 -4.83 10.29
N GLU A 184 -8.62 -5.35 10.98
CA GLU A 184 -7.38 -4.61 11.25
C GLU A 184 -6.61 -4.34 9.97
N PHE A 185 -6.48 -5.31 9.08
CA PHE A 185 -5.84 -5.16 7.78
C PHE A 185 -6.47 -4.04 6.96
N ILE A 186 -7.82 -4.06 6.79
CA ILE A 186 -8.58 -3.01 6.09
C ILE A 186 -8.40 -1.65 6.80
N GLY A 187 -8.43 -1.63 8.12
CA GLY A 187 -8.18 -0.42 8.90
C GLY A 187 -6.82 0.20 8.58
N ARG A 188 -5.77 -0.63 8.47
CA ARG A 188 -4.41 -0.20 8.16
C ARG A 188 -4.23 0.22 6.70
N THR A 189 -4.83 -0.46 5.72
CA THR A 189 -4.73 -0.11 4.30
C THR A 189 -5.56 1.13 3.94
N THR A 190 -6.65 1.39 4.65
CA THR A 190 -7.45 2.62 4.53
C THR A 190 -6.88 3.78 5.34
N PHE A 191 -5.94 3.55 6.25
CA PHE A 191 -5.41 4.54 7.19
C PHE A 191 -6.51 5.22 8.04
N LYS A 192 -7.61 4.53 8.33
CA LYS A 192 -8.76 5.09 9.06
C LYS A 192 -8.56 5.17 10.56
N SER A 193 -7.85 4.22 11.13
CA SER A 193 -7.75 4.06 12.59
C SER A 193 -6.62 4.85 13.24
N TYR A 194 -5.87 5.60 12.46
CA TYR A 194 -4.61 6.20 12.90
C TYR A 194 -4.73 7.72 12.92
N GLN A 195 -5.29 8.24 14.02
CA GLN A 195 -5.55 9.66 14.22
C GLN A 195 -4.29 10.55 14.25
N ASN A 196 -3.13 9.94 14.43
CA ASN A 196 -1.84 10.64 14.58
C ASN A 196 -0.89 10.43 13.40
N LEU A 197 -1.40 10.17 12.21
CA LEU A 197 -0.54 10.20 11.03
C LEU A 197 0.09 11.60 10.87
N PRO A 198 1.39 11.69 10.63
CA PRO A 198 2.05 12.97 10.39
C PRO A 198 1.32 13.77 9.31
N LEU A 199 1.21 15.09 9.53
CA LEU A 199 0.45 15.98 8.64
C LEU A 199 0.90 15.89 7.17
N PHE A 200 2.21 15.70 6.94
CA PHE A 200 2.76 15.56 5.59
C PHE A 200 2.22 14.34 4.84
N LEU A 201 1.90 13.23 5.54
CA LEU A 201 1.28 12.06 4.92
C LEU A 201 -0.14 12.36 4.43
N ASN A 202 -0.91 13.15 5.19
CA ASN A 202 -2.23 13.58 4.76
C ASN A 202 -2.15 14.43 3.48
N PHE A 203 -1.13 15.29 3.33
CA PHE A 203 -0.86 15.98 2.08
C PHE A 203 -0.45 15.00 0.98
N GLY A 204 0.40 14.02 1.27
CA GLY A 204 0.79 12.98 0.33
C GLY A 204 -0.42 12.23 -0.25
N PHE A 205 -1.39 11.85 0.59
CA PHE A 205 -2.65 11.24 0.14
C PHE A 205 -3.52 12.21 -0.66
N ALA A 206 -3.66 13.46 -0.22
CA ALA A 206 -4.51 14.44 -0.89
C ALA A 206 -4.00 14.79 -2.29
N PHE A 207 -2.67 14.84 -2.47
CA PHE A 207 -2.02 15.17 -3.73
C PHE A 207 -1.55 13.93 -4.54
N GLY A 208 -1.91 12.72 -4.10
CA GLY A 208 -1.72 11.48 -4.86
C GLY A 208 -0.29 10.93 -4.89
N ALA A 209 0.56 11.32 -3.93
CA ALA A 209 1.86 10.68 -3.74
C ALA A 209 1.69 9.27 -3.15
N PHE A 210 0.69 9.10 -2.29
CA PHE A 210 0.28 7.86 -1.66
C PHE A 210 -1.20 7.60 -1.92
N GLU A 211 -1.60 6.34 -1.87
CA GLU A 211 -2.96 5.92 -2.18
C GLU A 211 -3.44 4.93 -1.12
N LYS A 212 -4.77 4.83 -0.94
CA LYS A 212 -5.38 3.96 0.08
C LYS A 212 -5.91 2.68 -0.55
N ASN A 213 -6.01 1.60 0.24
CA ASN A 213 -6.39 0.28 -0.26
C ASN A 213 -5.65 -0.03 -1.56
N THR A 214 -4.30 0.01 -1.47
CA THR A 214 -3.41 -0.12 -2.62
C THR A 214 -2.61 -1.41 -2.53
N ILE A 215 -2.66 -2.16 -3.61
CA ILE A 215 -1.91 -3.40 -3.81
C ILE A 215 -1.10 -3.34 -5.10
N PHE A 216 0.00 -4.10 -5.11
CA PHE A 216 0.87 -4.30 -6.27
C PHE A 216 1.02 -5.81 -6.47
N PHE A 217 0.62 -6.30 -7.61
CA PHE A 217 0.57 -7.72 -7.92
C PHE A 217 0.87 -8.00 -9.38
N VAL A 218 1.16 -9.26 -9.71
CA VAL A 218 1.45 -9.68 -11.09
C VAL A 218 0.14 -9.71 -11.88
N GLU A 219 0.10 -9.01 -13.01
CA GLU A 219 -1.03 -9.07 -13.95
C GLU A 219 -1.13 -10.48 -14.52
N SER A 220 -2.30 -11.09 -14.37
CA SER A 220 -2.62 -12.43 -14.88
C SER A 220 -2.91 -12.43 -16.37
#